data_0ccb806c608f99922184be876bb14709
#
_entry.id   0ccb806c608f99922184be876bb14709
#
_cell.length_a   1.000
_cell.length_b   1.000
_cell.length_c   1.000
_cell.angle_alpha   90.00
_cell.angle_beta   90.00
_cell.angle_gamma   90.00
#
_symmetry.space_group_name_H-M   'P 1'
#
loop_
_entity.id
_entity.type
_entity.pdbx_description
1 polymer ?
#
loop_
_entity_poly.entity_id
_entity_poly.type
_entity_poly.pdbx_seq_one_letter_code
_entity_poly.pdbx_strand_id
1 'polypeptide(L)'
;MLDAAGIESCVMLGHSTGGCIGQALGTMAPERLRGLILSASWLRPGRYMSALFGARRAILDPLPEAYAASSTLMAYPPAWLEANWPVFEAAAAAAPQTPEARQIVRERIDALLAFDGSADAGALTMPLLVLGARDDLIVPAFLQEELAAALLEPTLILLDSGGHFFPNSRPDAFTAKVAEWIGML
;
A
#
# COMPACT_ATOMS: atom_id res chain seq x y z
N MET A 1 -18.72 -4.59 6.81
CA MET A 1 -18.37 -3.24 7.34
C MET A 1 -19.25 -2.16 6.70
N LEU A 2 -19.30 -1.99 5.37
CA LEU A 2 -20.17 -1.02 4.69
C LEU A 2 -21.65 -1.23 5.08
N ASP A 3 -22.13 -2.46 5.04
CA ASP A 3 -23.52 -2.81 5.41
C ASP A 3 -23.84 -2.43 6.86
N ALA A 4 -22.93 -2.73 7.78
CA ALA A 4 -23.08 -2.37 9.20
C ALA A 4 -23.10 -0.85 9.44
N ALA A 5 -22.53 -0.06 8.52
CA ALA A 5 -22.54 1.40 8.54
C ALA A 5 -23.70 2.00 7.71
N GLY A 6 -24.54 1.19 7.05
CA GLY A 6 -25.60 1.64 6.18
C GLY A 6 -25.12 2.36 4.91
N ILE A 7 -23.88 2.06 4.48
CA ILE A 7 -23.27 2.66 3.28
C ILE A 7 -23.51 1.75 2.08
N GLU A 8 -24.29 2.21 1.12
CA GLU A 8 -24.56 1.46 -0.12
C GLU A 8 -23.34 1.42 -1.04
N SER A 9 -22.72 2.57 -1.30
CA SER A 9 -21.51 2.67 -2.13
C SER A 9 -20.60 3.79 -1.65
N CYS A 10 -19.31 3.69 -1.94
CA CYS A 10 -18.32 4.69 -1.54
C CYS A 10 -17.21 4.87 -2.59
N VAL A 11 -16.41 5.89 -2.44
CA VAL A 11 -15.06 5.94 -3.00
C VAL A 11 -14.12 5.31 -1.97
N MET A 12 -13.43 4.26 -2.37
CA MET A 12 -12.48 3.58 -1.48
C MET A 12 -11.05 4.02 -1.79
N LEU A 13 -10.31 4.36 -0.74
CA LEU A 13 -8.86 4.53 -0.80
C LEU A 13 -8.20 3.36 -0.07
N GLY A 14 -7.44 2.56 -0.81
CA GLY A 14 -6.64 1.47 -0.28
C GLY A 14 -5.15 1.76 -0.41
N HIS A 15 -4.45 1.86 0.74
CA HIS A 15 -3.00 2.05 0.75
C HIS A 15 -2.28 0.72 0.92
N SER A 16 -1.24 0.46 0.12
CA SER A 16 -0.44 -0.75 0.17
C SER A 16 -1.33 -2.01 0.03
N THR A 17 -1.32 -2.92 0.99
CA THR A 17 -2.22 -4.10 1.05
C THR A 17 -3.70 -3.71 0.99
N GLY A 18 -4.07 -2.51 1.49
CA GLY A 18 -5.41 -1.97 1.35
C GLY A 18 -5.86 -1.79 -0.10
N GLY A 19 -4.93 -1.53 -1.01
CA GLY A 19 -5.21 -1.50 -2.45
C GLY A 19 -5.50 -2.89 -3.03
N CYS A 20 -4.83 -3.94 -2.54
CA CYS A 20 -5.16 -5.32 -2.91
C CYS A 20 -6.59 -5.70 -2.45
N ILE A 21 -6.96 -5.27 -1.23
CA ILE A 21 -8.34 -5.44 -0.72
C ILE A 21 -9.34 -4.68 -1.60
N GLY A 22 -8.99 -3.46 -2.04
CA GLY A 22 -9.81 -2.66 -2.94
C GLY A 22 -10.00 -3.34 -4.30
N GLN A 23 -8.95 -3.90 -4.88
CA GLN A 23 -9.03 -4.67 -6.13
C GLN A 23 -9.98 -5.88 -5.96
N ALA A 24 -9.79 -6.67 -4.90
CA ALA A 24 -10.68 -7.81 -4.61
C ALA A 24 -12.14 -7.38 -4.40
N LEU A 25 -12.39 -6.29 -3.66
CA LEU A 25 -13.75 -5.77 -3.46
C LEU A 25 -14.36 -5.31 -4.79
N GLY A 26 -13.58 -4.60 -5.63
CA GLY A 26 -14.03 -4.13 -6.94
C GLY A 26 -14.41 -5.24 -7.90
N THR A 27 -13.78 -6.42 -7.77
CA THR A 27 -14.14 -7.62 -8.53
C THR A 27 -15.36 -8.32 -7.95
N MET A 28 -15.45 -8.43 -6.62
CA MET A 28 -16.51 -9.18 -5.94
C MET A 28 -17.84 -8.42 -5.87
N ALA A 29 -17.81 -7.10 -5.76
CA ALA A 29 -18.97 -6.25 -5.56
C ALA A 29 -18.73 -4.85 -6.18
N PRO A 30 -18.59 -4.76 -7.52
CA PRO A 30 -18.25 -3.51 -8.21
C PRO A 30 -19.24 -2.38 -7.96
N GLU A 31 -20.52 -2.70 -7.75
CA GLU A 31 -21.60 -1.73 -7.44
C GLU A 31 -21.39 -1.01 -6.10
N ARG A 32 -20.52 -1.53 -5.24
CA ARG A 32 -20.19 -0.91 -3.95
C ARG A 32 -19.14 0.19 -4.07
N LEU A 33 -18.46 0.30 -5.24
CA LEU A 33 -17.38 1.25 -5.47
C LEU A 33 -17.75 2.26 -6.56
N ARG A 34 -17.93 3.54 -6.18
CA ARG A 34 -18.06 4.67 -7.11
C ARG A 34 -16.71 5.13 -7.65
N GLY A 35 -15.62 4.68 -7.08
CA GLY A 35 -14.25 4.92 -7.46
C GLY A 35 -13.29 4.21 -6.51
N LEU A 36 -12.09 3.87 -7.01
CA LEU A 36 -11.07 3.17 -6.24
C LEU A 36 -9.71 3.84 -6.41
N ILE A 37 -9.12 4.23 -5.28
CA ILE A 37 -7.76 4.81 -5.20
C ILE A 37 -6.83 3.73 -4.70
N LEU A 38 -5.88 3.32 -5.53
CA LEU A 38 -4.84 2.32 -5.29
C LEU A 38 -3.55 3.05 -4.94
N SER A 39 -3.34 3.33 -3.65
CA SER A 39 -2.20 4.08 -3.14
C SER A 39 -1.06 3.14 -2.75
N ALA A 40 0.13 3.29 -3.34
CA ALA A 40 1.30 2.45 -3.10
C ALA A 40 0.97 0.94 -3.16
N SER A 41 0.19 0.53 -4.15
CA SER A 41 -0.28 -0.84 -4.30
C SER A 41 0.29 -1.50 -5.57
N TRP A 42 0.01 -2.77 -5.78
CA TRP A 42 0.57 -3.57 -6.86
C TRP A 42 -0.48 -4.49 -7.50
N LEU A 43 -0.18 -4.95 -8.70
CA LEU A 43 -0.96 -5.98 -9.40
C LEU A 43 -0.65 -7.37 -8.83
N ARG A 44 0.63 -7.67 -8.69
CA ARG A 44 1.19 -8.91 -8.13
C ARG A 44 2.58 -8.65 -7.55
N PRO A 45 3.05 -9.41 -6.56
CA PRO A 45 4.40 -9.28 -6.06
C PRO A 45 5.39 -9.77 -7.12
N GLY A 46 6.34 -8.91 -7.49
CA GLY A 46 7.46 -9.30 -8.34
C GLY A 46 8.61 -9.93 -7.54
N ARG A 47 9.71 -10.27 -8.23
CA ARG A 47 10.92 -10.82 -7.60
C ARG A 47 11.48 -9.91 -6.50
N TYR A 48 11.39 -8.59 -6.71
CA TYR A 48 11.85 -7.60 -5.73
C TYR A 48 11.08 -7.70 -4.41
N MET A 49 9.75 -7.66 -4.45
CA MET A 49 8.93 -7.78 -3.25
C MET A 49 9.13 -9.12 -2.55
N SER A 50 9.21 -10.22 -3.32
CA SER A 50 9.47 -11.55 -2.76
C SER A 50 10.80 -11.61 -2.03
N ALA A 51 11.86 -11.04 -2.59
CA ALA A 51 13.17 -10.97 -1.93
C ALA A 51 13.15 -10.07 -0.69
N LEU A 52 12.53 -8.88 -0.80
CA LEU A 52 12.41 -7.92 0.30
C LEU A 52 11.67 -8.51 1.50
N PHE A 53 10.48 -9.06 1.27
CA PHE A 53 9.65 -9.63 2.34
C PHE A 53 10.20 -10.97 2.84
N GLY A 54 10.88 -11.74 2.00
CA GLY A 54 11.63 -12.93 2.43
C GLY A 54 12.75 -12.58 3.41
N ALA A 55 13.55 -11.56 3.12
CA ALA A 55 14.62 -11.08 4.01
C ALA A 55 14.02 -10.55 5.33
N ARG A 56 12.95 -9.74 5.25
CA ARG A 56 12.25 -9.22 6.43
C ARG A 56 11.66 -10.34 7.30
N ARG A 57 11.07 -11.36 6.68
CA ARG A 57 10.56 -12.53 7.38
C ARG A 57 11.66 -13.30 8.13
N ALA A 58 12.85 -13.42 7.52
CA ALA A 58 13.98 -14.10 8.12
C ALA A 58 14.50 -13.45 9.41
N ILE A 59 14.40 -12.12 9.53
CA ILE A 59 14.84 -11.37 10.72
C ILE A 59 13.73 -11.19 11.77
N LEU A 60 12.49 -11.51 11.44
CA LEU A 60 11.32 -11.26 12.31
C LEU A 60 11.42 -12.00 13.67
N ASP A 61 11.77 -13.27 13.65
CA ASP A 61 11.80 -14.09 14.87
C ASP A 61 13.08 -13.86 15.69
N PRO A 62 14.29 -13.87 15.11
CA PRO A 62 15.51 -13.66 15.88
C PRO A 62 15.72 -12.21 16.35
N LEU A 63 15.20 -11.21 15.59
CA LEU A 63 15.48 -9.79 15.82
C LEU A 63 14.25 -8.92 15.49
N PRO A 64 13.15 -9.00 16.27
CA PRO A 64 11.92 -8.28 15.97
C PRO A 64 12.10 -6.75 15.92
N GLU A 65 13.03 -6.20 16.70
CA GLU A 65 13.37 -4.77 16.65
C GLU A 65 14.03 -4.40 15.31
N ALA A 66 14.92 -5.26 14.79
CA ALA A 66 15.54 -5.05 13.48
C ALA A 66 14.51 -5.17 12.34
N TYR A 67 13.53 -6.07 12.49
CA TYR A 67 12.38 -6.13 11.58
C TYR A 67 11.60 -4.81 11.54
N ALA A 68 11.26 -4.25 12.70
CA ALA A 68 10.54 -2.98 12.83
C ALA A 68 11.37 -1.80 12.29
N ALA A 69 12.64 -1.73 12.69
CA ALA A 69 13.58 -0.72 12.23
C ALA A 69 13.73 -0.72 10.70
N SER A 70 14.01 -1.89 10.11
CA SER A 70 14.15 -2.02 8.64
C SER A 70 12.88 -1.62 7.89
N SER A 71 11.71 -1.90 8.46
CA SER A 71 10.43 -1.47 7.88
C SER A 71 10.34 0.04 7.76
N THR A 72 10.68 0.74 8.83
CA THR A 72 10.59 2.20 8.89
C THR A 72 11.64 2.88 8.00
N LEU A 73 12.88 2.36 8.01
CA LEU A 73 13.96 2.87 7.17
C LEU A 73 13.65 2.76 5.66
N MET A 74 12.89 1.75 5.24
CA MET A 74 12.47 1.58 3.84
C MET A 74 11.18 2.33 3.50
N ALA A 75 10.36 2.68 4.51
CA ALA A 75 9.06 3.29 4.29
C ALA A 75 9.12 4.80 4.08
N TYR A 76 10.16 5.48 4.55
CA TYR A 76 10.29 6.93 4.51
C TYR A 76 11.57 7.38 3.80
N PRO A 77 11.57 8.56 3.14
CA PRO A 77 12.79 9.16 2.63
C PRO A 77 13.78 9.44 3.78
N PRO A 78 15.09 9.14 3.63
CA PRO A 78 16.06 9.26 4.71
C PRO A 78 16.11 10.65 5.35
N ALA A 79 16.11 11.72 4.55
CA ALA A 79 16.15 13.10 5.06
C ALA A 79 14.87 13.48 5.84
N TRP A 80 13.71 12.96 5.41
CA TRP A 80 12.48 13.17 6.15
C TRP A 80 12.51 12.43 7.48
N LEU A 81 12.96 11.18 7.50
CA LEU A 81 13.02 10.36 8.70
C LEU A 81 14.02 10.95 9.72
N GLU A 82 15.17 11.45 9.26
CA GLU A 82 16.15 12.15 10.11
C GLU A 82 15.53 13.36 10.81
N ALA A 83 14.71 14.13 10.10
CA ALA A 83 14.01 15.29 10.65
C ALA A 83 12.81 14.91 11.55
N ASN A 84 12.33 13.66 11.47
CA ASN A 84 11.15 13.16 12.18
C ASN A 84 11.49 11.88 12.98
N TRP A 85 12.66 11.84 13.59
CA TRP A 85 13.21 10.65 14.27
C TRP A 85 12.27 9.98 15.29
N PRO A 86 11.40 10.69 16.03
CA PRO A 86 10.40 10.07 16.89
C PRO A 86 9.49 9.04 16.19
N VAL A 87 9.29 9.15 14.87
CA VAL A 87 8.54 8.16 14.08
C VAL A 87 9.28 6.82 14.05
N PHE A 88 10.61 6.86 13.89
CA PHE A 88 11.45 5.66 13.94
C PHE A 88 11.43 5.04 15.34
N GLU A 89 11.60 5.85 16.38
CA GLU A 89 11.60 5.37 17.77
C GLU A 89 10.27 4.70 18.13
N ALA A 90 9.14 5.33 17.76
CA ALA A 90 7.82 4.76 17.99
C ALA A 90 7.60 3.43 17.25
N ALA A 91 8.05 3.34 16.01
CA ALA A 91 7.96 2.10 15.23
C ALA A 91 8.85 0.98 15.81
N ALA A 92 10.06 1.31 16.24
CA ALA A 92 10.96 0.36 16.88
C ALA A 92 10.37 -0.15 18.22
N ALA A 93 9.78 0.74 19.03
CA ALA A 93 9.09 0.37 20.27
C ALA A 93 7.85 -0.51 20.04
N ALA A 94 7.20 -0.41 18.87
CA ALA A 94 6.06 -1.22 18.48
C ALA A 94 6.44 -2.55 17.81
N ALA A 95 7.71 -2.98 17.89
CA ALA A 95 8.17 -4.25 17.35
C ALA A 95 7.34 -5.44 17.91
N PRO A 96 7.05 -6.48 17.08
CA PRO A 96 6.20 -7.60 17.48
C PRO A 96 6.93 -8.53 18.46
N GLN A 97 6.79 -8.28 19.76
CA GLN A 97 7.53 -8.96 20.81
C GLN A 97 6.97 -10.35 21.15
N THR A 98 5.68 -10.60 20.96
CA THR A 98 5.08 -11.89 21.30
C THR A 98 5.06 -12.86 20.11
N PRO A 99 5.02 -14.18 20.34
CA PRO A 99 4.86 -15.18 19.26
C PRO A 99 3.60 -14.93 18.43
N GLU A 100 2.49 -14.53 19.05
CA GLU A 100 1.22 -14.25 18.40
C GLU A 100 1.32 -13.02 17.50
N ALA A 101 1.97 -11.94 17.97
CA ALA A 101 2.20 -10.74 17.17
C ALA A 101 3.09 -11.06 15.95
N ARG A 102 4.14 -11.87 16.11
CA ARG A 102 4.98 -12.32 15.01
C ARG A 102 4.22 -13.23 14.04
N GLN A 103 3.30 -14.08 14.54
CA GLN A 103 2.45 -14.90 13.68
C GLN A 103 1.56 -14.04 12.79
N ILE A 104 0.93 -12.99 13.33
CA ILE A 104 0.13 -12.04 12.54
C ILE A 104 0.98 -11.38 11.44
N VAL A 105 2.22 -11.02 11.74
CA VAL A 105 3.14 -10.45 10.74
C VAL A 105 3.46 -11.47 9.64
N ARG A 106 3.73 -12.73 9.99
CA ARG A 106 3.97 -13.80 8.99
C ARG A 106 2.77 -13.97 8.06
N GLU A 107 1.57 -14.06 8.62
CA GLU A 107 0.32 -14.22 7.85
C GLU A 107 0.08 -13.04 6.91
N ARG A 108 0.38 -11.81 7.35
CA ARG A 108 0.32 -10.61 6.50
C ARG A 108 1.33 -10.68 5.36
N ILE A 109 2.57 -11.11 5.62
CA ILE A 109 3.59 -11.30 4.58
C ILE A 109 3.13 -12.37 3.59
N ASP A 110 2.61 -13.50 4.07
CA ASP A 110 2.12 -14.57 3.21
C ASP A 110 0.96 -14.09 2.32
N ALA A 111 0.00 -13.36 2.90
CA ALA A 111 -1.14 -12.81 2.17
C ALA A 111 -0.72 -11.82 1.08
N LEU A 112 0.20 -10.88 1.39
CA LEU A 112 0.66 -9.91 0.41
C LEU A 112 1.48 -10.55 -0.74
N LEU A 113 2.24 -11.61 -0.44
CA LEU A 113 3.01 -12.34 -1.44
C LEU A 113 2.16 -13.32 -2.28
N ALA A 114 1.01 -13.75 -1.75
CA ALA A 114 0.07 -14.61 -2.45
C ALA A 114 -0.92 -13.82 -3.34
N PHE A 115 -1.04 -12.52 -3.16
CA PHE A 115 -1.99 -11.72 -3.93
C PHE A 115 -1.58 -11.62 -5.40
N ASP A 116 -2.49 -11.98 -6.30
CA ASP A 116 -2.36 -11.80 -7.75
C ASP A 116 -3.70 -11.31 -8.33
N GLY A 117 -3.75 -10.03 -8.70
CA GLY A 117 -4.90 -9.38 -9.33
C GLY A 117 -4.90 -9.45 -10.85
N SER A 118 -3.93 -10.15 -11.47
CA SER A 118 -3.73 -10.11 -12.92
C SER A 118 -4.91 -10.60 -13.73
N ALA A 119 -5.65 -11.59 -13.22
CA ALA A 119 -6.82 -12.14 -13.90
C ALA A 119 -8.02 -11.17 -13.91
N ASP A 120 -8.13 -10.35 -12.89
CA ASP A 120 -9.33 -9.55 -12.59
C ASP A 120 -9.15 -8.05 -12.88
N ALA A 121 -7.92 -7.59 -13.13
CA ALA A 121 -7.61 -6.16 -13.30
C ALA A 121 -8.47 -5.48 -14.38
N GLY A 122 -8.69 -6.15 -15.52
CA GLY A 122 -9.54 -5.66 -16.61
C GLY A 122 -11.04 -5.64 -16.29
N ALA A 123 -11.48 -6.26 -15.22
CA ALA A 123 -12.87 -6.26 -14.77
C ALA A 123 -13.21 -5.08 -13.82
N LEU A 124 -12.21 -4.33 -13.39
CA LEU A 124 -12.40 -3.13 -12.57
C LEU A 124 -12.87 -1.96 -13.45
N THR A 125 -14.16 -1.74 -13.53
CA THR A 125 -14.80 -0.78 -14.46
C THR A 125 -15.15 0.58 -13.82
N MET A 126 -15.00 0.71 -12.49
CA MET A 126 -15.16 1.99 -11.80
C MET A 126 -13.99 2.93 -12.12
N PRO A 127 -14.12 4.26 -11.96
CA PRO A 127 -13.00 5.17 -12.02
C PRO A 127 -11.84 4.74 -11.11
N LEU A 128 -10.61 4.74 -11.63
CA LEU A 128 -9.42 4.22 -10.96
C LEU A 128 -8.32 5.28 -10.88
N LEU A 129 -7.74 5.46 -9.68
CA LEU A 129 -6.52 6.23 -9.47
C LEU A 129 -5.43 5.31 -8.91
N VAL A 130 -4.30 5.22 -9.60
CA VAL A 130 -3.06 4.66 -9.07
C VAL A 130 -2.19 5.83 -8.60
N LEU A 131 -1.90 5.89 -7.31
CA LEU A 131 -1.16 6.98 -6.69
C LEU A 131 0.05 6.44 -5.93
N GLY A 132 1.24 6.96 -6.22
CA GLY A 132 2.47 6.49 -5.62
C GLY A 132 3.57 7.53 -5.46
N ALA A 133 4.76 7.07 -5.07
CA ALA A 133 5.97 7.87 -5.03
C ALA A 133 7.12 7.16 -5.75
N ARG A 134 7.95 7.94 -6.47
CA ARG A 134 9.06 7.40 -7.26
C ARG A 134 10.17 6.77 -6.43
N ASP A 135 10.30 7.21 -5.18
CA ASP A 135 11.29 6.75 -4.21
C ASP A 135 10.76 5.70 -3.22
N ASP A 136 9.59 5.09 -3.51
CA ASP A 136 9.05 3.99 -2.71
C ASP A 136 9.94 2.75 -2.86
N LEU A 137 10.55 2.31 -1.75
CA LEU A 137 11.41 1.11 -1.69
C LEU A 137 10.64 -0.16 -1.31
N ILE A 138 9.37 -0.06 -0.91
CA ILE A 138 8.54 -1.23 -0.55
C ILE A 138 7.71 -1.68 -1.74
N VAL A 139 7.04 -0.73 -2.40
CA VAL A 139 6.33 -0.95 -3.66
C VAL A 139 6.89 0.02 -4.71
N PRO A 140 8.02 -0.31 -5.34
CA PRO A 140 8.67 0.57 -6.31
C PRO A 140 7.74 1.02 -7.44
N ALA A 141 8.01 2.21 -7.99
CA ALA A 141 7.19 2.84 -9.01
C ALA A 141 6.86 1.92 -10.19
N PHE A 142 7.80 1.06 -10.62
CA PHE A 142 7.56 0.13 -11.72
C PHE A 142 6.44 -0.87 -11.46
N LEU A 143 6.20 -1.29 -10.19
CA LEU A 143 5.06 -2.15 -9.85
C LEU A 143 3.73 -1.41 -9.89
N GLN A 144 3.75 -0.12 -9.59
CA GLN A 144 2.57 0.75 -9.69
C GLN A 144 2.27 1.08 -11.16
N GLU A 145 3.30 1.24 -11.99
CA GLU A 145 3.18 1.37 -13.44
C GLU A 145 2.66 0.07 -14.08
N GLU A 146 3.13 -1.12 -13.62
CA GLU A 146 2.59 -2.43 -14.04
C GLU A 146 1.12 -2.56 -13.66
N LEU A 147 0.74 -2.15 -12.45
CA LEU A 147 -0.66 -2.12 -12.03
C LEU A 147 -1.49 -1.22 -12.94
N ALA A 148 -1.07 0.02 -13.16
CA ALA A 148 -1.78 0.96 -14.00
C ALA A 148 -1.93 0.44 -15.45
N ALA A 149 -0.91 -0.19 -15.99
CA ALA A 149 -0.95 -0.75 -17.35
C ALA A 149 -1.94 -1.93 -17.52
N ALA A 150 -2.27 -2.62 -16.44
CA ALA A 150 -3.22 -3.74 -16.45
C ALA A 150 -4.69 -3.31 -16.25
N LEU A 151 -4.92 -2.09 -15.76
CA LEU A 151 -6.25 -1.53 -15.47
C LEU A 151 -6.86 -0.86 -16.71
N LEU A 152 -8.19 -0.72 -16.69
CA LEU A 152 -8.92 -0.03 -17.75
C LEU A 152 -8.91 1.48 -17.48
N GLU A 153 -8.21 2.25 -18.31
CA GLU A 153 -8.16 3.74 -18.29
C GLU A 153 -7.91 4.36 -16.90
N PRO A 154 -6.93 3.89 -16.12
CA PRO A 154 -6.66 4.49 -14.82
C PRO A 154 -5.97 5.85 -14.95
N THR A 155 -6.20 6.73 -13.99
CA THR A 155 -5.31 7.86 -13.75
C THR A 155 -4.08 7.37 -13.00
N LEU A 156 -2.85 7.61 -13.51
CA LEU A 156 -1.60 7.31 -12.81
C LEU A 156 -0.94 8.60 -12.36
N ILE A 157 -0.67 8.73 -11.05
CA ILE A 157 0.07 9.85 -10.47
C ILE A 157 1.22 9.30 -9.63
N LEU A 158 2.44 9.69 -9.93
CA LEU A 158 3.63 9.37 -9.14
C LEU A 158 4.22 10.68 -8.60
N LEU A 159 4.18 10.85 -7.27
CA LEU A 159 4.88 11.94 -6.59
C LEU A 159 6.39 11.75 -6.75
N ASP A 160 7.15 12.83 -6.86
CA ASP A 160 8.60 12.77 -7.05
C ASP A 160 9.32 12.13 -5.87
N SER A 161 8.77 12.27 -4.65
CA SER A 161 9.32 11.70 -3.43
C SER A 161 8.25 11.56 -2.35
N GLY A 162 8.56 10.75 -1.32
CA GLY A 162 7.70 10.56 -0.15
C GLY A 162 7.83 9.16 0.46
N GLY A 163 8.53 8.26 -0.21
CA GLY A 163 8.66 6.86 0.19
C GLY A 163 7.33 6.12 0.14
N HIS A 164 7.28 4.96 0.79
CA HIS A 164 6.05 4.16 0.86
C HIS A 164 4.94 4.88 1.63
N PHE A 165 5.27 5.54 2.74
CA PHE A 165 4.30 6.30 3.53
C PHE A 165 4.23 7.79 3.12
N PHE A 166 4.21 8.07 1.81
CA PHE A 166 4.00 9.43 1.31
C PHE A 166 2.72 10.09 1.82
N PRO A 167 1.63 9.39 2.22
CA PRO A 167 0.52 10.07 2.91
C PRO A 167 0.95 10.79 4.19
N ASN A 168 1.97 10.30 4.88
CA ASN A 168 2.50 10.90 6.11
C ASN A 168 3.64 11.89 5.82
N SER A 169 4.54 11.55 4.88
CA SER A 169 5.71 12.39 4.59
C SER A 169 5.42 13.54 3.64
N ARG A 170 4.33 13.47 2.89
CA ARG A 170 3.84 14.48 1.91
C ARG A 170 2.33 14.69 2.01
N PRO A 171 1.77 14.98 3.22
CA PRO A 171 0.32 14.98 3.44
C PRO A 171 -0.43 15.96 2.56
N ASP A 172 0.12 17.16 2.33
CA ASP A 172 -0.53 18.18 1.50
C ASP A 172 -0.61 17.75 0.03
N ALA A 173 0.50 17.22 -0.52
CA ALA A 173 0.53 16.72 -1.89
C ALA A 173 -0.41 15.53 -2.08
N PHE A 174 -0.40 14.59 -1.13
CA PHE A 174 -1.31 13.43 -1.13
C PHE A 174 -2.77 13.87 -1.11
N THR A 175 -3.14 14.70 -0.13
CA THR A 175 -4.52 15.16 0.05
C THR A 175 -5.01 15.96 -1.16
N ALA A 176 -4.16 16.85 -1.72
CA ALA A 176 -4.50 17.61 -2.90
C ALA A 176 -4.80 16.70 -4.11
N LYS A 177 -3.97 15.67 -4.37
CA LYS A 177 -4.18 14.74 -5.49
C LYS A 177 -5.41 13.87 -5.31
N VAL A 178 -5.68 13.41 -4.11
CA VAL A 178 -6.90 12.67 -3.77
C VAL A 178 -8.14 13.53 -3.95
N ALA A 179 -8.13 14.76 -3.42
CA ALA A 179 -9.27 15.68 -3.52
C ALA A 179 -9.54 16.12 -4.97
N GLU A 180 -8.48 16.44 -5.75
CA GLU A 180 -8.56 16.76 -7.17
C GLU A 180 -9.25 15.62 -7.95
N TRP A 181 -8.80 14.38 -7.73
CA TRP A 181 -9.36 13.24 -8.44
C TRP A 181 -10.80 12.92 -8.02
N ILE A 182 -11.13 12.97 -6.72
CA ILE A 182 -12.51 12.79 -6.24
C ILE A 182 -13.45 13.85 -6.82
N GLY A 183 -12.97 15.08 -7.00
CA GLY A 183 -13.75 16.17 -7.59
C GLY A 183 -14.08 15.98 -9.07
N MET A 184 -13.48 15.01 -9.75
CA MET A 184 -13.76 14.65 -11.15
C MET A 184 -14.78 13.51 -11.31
N LEU A 185 -15.17 12.83 -10.23
CA LEU A 185 -16.18 11.75 -10.22
C LEU A 185 -17.60 12.29 -10.27
#